data_b889aa91834bba2c26526ac171e13dbc
#
_entry.id   b889aa91834bba2c26526ac171e13dbc
#
_cell.length_a   1.000
_cell.length_b   1.000
_cell.length_c   1.000
_cell.angle_alpha   90.00
_cell.angle_beta   90.00
_cell.angle_gamma   90.00
#
_symmetry.space_group_name_H-M   'P 1'
#
loop_
_entity.id
_entity.type
_entity.pdbx_description
1 polymer ?
#
loop_
_entity_poly.entity_id
_entity_poly.type
_entity_poly.pdbx_seq_one_letter_code
_entity_poly.pdbx_strand_id
1 'polypeptide(L)'
;DMLSDETTTLLSIGRFCDAKNFDNVPDICHRLVEDGLDVKWYLIGYGGDEPLIRQKIAEAGMGDRVIILGKKNNPYPYMRACDLYVQPSRYEGKAVTVREAQLLGKPVVITNYATAGSQLEDGIDGVIVPVDNVGCAAGIAALLRDPVRMRQLSENCKKRDYTNRDEIEKIYALMED
;
A
#
# COMPACT_ATOMS: atom_id res chain seq x y z
N ASP A 1 13.94 -12.71 4.73
CA ASP A 1 13.16 -13.55 3.83
C ASP A 1 11.67 -13.28 4.06
N MET A 2 11.00 -12.59 3.12
CA MET A 2 9.56 -12.27 3.23
C MET A 2 8.65 -13.52 3.21
N LEU A 3 9.19 -14.69 2.99
CA LEU A 3 8.43 -15.92 2.71
C LEU A 3 8.45 -16.96 3.84
N SER A 4 9.10 -16.68 4.97
CA SER A 4 9.40 -17.72 5.97
C SER A 4 8.75 -17.56 7.35
N ASP A 5 7.97 -16.51 7.59
CA ASP A 5 7.38 -16.23 8.89
C ASP A 5 5.83 -16.28 8.85
N GLU A 6 5.23 -16.70 9.94
CA GLU A 6 3.78 -16.55 10.22
C GLU A 6 3.37 -15.07 10.38
N THR A 7 4.34 -14.16 10.34
CA THR A 7 4.18 -12.71 10.47
C THR A 7 3.51 -12.11 9.25
N THR A 8 2.47 -11.33 9.43
CA THR A 8 1.77 -10.63 8.34
C THR A 8 2.69 -9.60 7.67
N THR A 9 2.83 -9.69 6.36
CA THR A 9 3.74 -8.85 5.58
C THR A 9 3.02 -7.70 4.88
N LEU A 10 3.42 -6.48 5.21
CA LEU A 10 2.98 -5.25 4.55
C LEU A 10 4.06 -4.78 3.57
N LEU A 11 3.66 -4.22 2.45
CA LEU A 11 4.59 -3.69 1.44
C LEU A 11 4.17 -2.32 0.96
N SER A 12 5.13 -1.40 0.86
CA SER A 12 4.98 -0.12 0.17
C SER A 12 6.13 0.08 -0.81
N ILE A 13 5.82 0.65 -1.98
CA ILE A 13 6.81 0.89 -3.04
C ILE A 13 6.68 2.34 -3.53
N GLY A 14 7.80 3.06 -3.58
CA GLY A 14 7.81 4.42 -4.09
C GLY A 14 9.10 5.17 -3.82
N ARG A 15 9.16 6.41 -4.30
CA ARG A 15 10.26 7.31 -4.00
C ARG A 15 10.21 7.70 -2.52
N PHE A 16 11.34 7.76 -1.85
CA PHE A 16 11.42 8.25 -0.47
C PHE A 16 11.45 9.79 -0.49
N CYS A 17 10.26 10.36 -0.38
CA CYS A 17 10.00 11.80 -0.41
C CYS A 17 8.71 12.09 0.39
N ASP A 18 8.52 13.34 0.78
CA ASP A 18 7.38 13.80 1.59
C ASP A 18 6.02 13.32 1.07
N ALA A 19 5.81 13.36 -0.24
CA ALA A 19 4.56 12.91 -0.87
C ALA A 19 4.17 11.47 -0.51
N LYS A 20 5.15 10.58 -0.31
CA LYS A 20 4.92 9.14 -0.06
C LYS A 20 4.68 8.82 1.41
N ASN A 21 4.98 9.75 2.33
CA ASN A 21 4.68 9.61 3.75
C ASN A 21 5.36 8.40 4.43
N PHE A 22 6.48 7.93 3.88
CA PHE A 22 7.17 6.76 4.45
C PHE A 22 7.87 7.07 5.78
N ASP A 23 8.08 8.34 6.09
CA ASP A 23 8.56 8.82 7.38
C ASP A 23 7.58 8.55 8.53
N ASN A 24 6.29 8.38 8.25
CA ASN A 24 5.26 8.02 9.23
C ASN A 24 5.00 6.51 9.34
N VAL A 25 5.51 5.70 8.42
CA VAL A 25 5.35 4.23 8.47
C VAL A 25 5.82 3.62 9.78
N PRO A 26 6.95 4.04 10.39
CA PRO A 26 7.38 3.51 11.69
C PRO A 26 6.38 3.74 12.81
N ASP A 27 5.76 4.92 12.91
CA ASP A 27 4.74 5.20 13.93
C ASP A 27 3.45 4.40 13.66
N ILE A 28 3.01 4.32 12.41
CA ILE A 28 1.85 3.49 12.03
C ILE A 28 2.10 2.01 12.38
N CYS A 29 3.28 1.49 12.03
CA CYS A 29 3.66 0.11 12.34
C CYS A 29 3.72 -0.15 13.85
N HIS A 30 4.28 0.78 14.63
CA HIS A 30 4.32 0.70 16.08
C HIS A 30 2.92 0.57 16.69
N ARG A 31 1.95 1.36 16.21
CA ARG A 31 0.54 1.28 16.63
C ARG A 31 -0.09 -0.07 16.31
N LEU A 32 0.22 -0.65 15.14
CA LEU A 32 -0.26 -1.99 14.80
C LEU A 32 0.28 -3.06 15.74
N VAL A 33 1.56 -2.96 16.12
CA VAL A 33 2.21 -3.87 17.07
C VAL A 33 1.65 -3.68 18.49
N GLU A 34 1.46 -2.44 18.95
CA GLU A 34 0.80 -2.15 20.23
C GLU A 34 -0.62 -2.72 20.29
N ASP A 35 -1.32 -2.74 19.16
CA ASP A 35 -2.66 -3.30 18.99
C ASP A 35 -2.66 -4.85 18.93
N GLY A 36 -1.50 -5.47 19.12
CA GLY A 36 -1.30 -6.92 19.19
C GLY A 36 -1.21 -7.62 17.83
N LEU A 37 -0.96 -6.87 16.74
CA LEU A 37 -0.77 -7.46 15.43
C LEU A 37 0.71 -7.81 15.21
N ASP A 38 0.97 -9.03 14.74
CA ASP A 38 2.32 -9.44 14.35
C ASP A 38 2.56 -9.10 12.87
N VAL A 39 3.16 -7.91 12.63
CA VAL A 39 3.37 -7.36 11.30
C VAL A 39 4.84 -7.03 11.05
N LYS A 40 5.26 -7.18 9.79
CA LYS A 40 6.49 -6.60 9.22
C LYS A 40 6.14 -5.75 8.02
N TRP A 41 6.71 -4.56 7.94
CA TRP A 41 6.46 -3.62 6.85
C TRP A 41 7.72 -3.38 6.03
N TYR A 42 7.67 -3.77 4.78
CA TYR A 42 8.79 -3.64 3.85
C TYR A 42 8.62 -2.40 2.97
N LEU A 43 9.70 -1.62 2.83
CA LEU A 43 9.77 -0.44 1.98
C LEU A 43 10.73 -0.68 0.83
N ILE A 44 10.22 -0.62 -0.40
CA ILE A 44 11.03 -0.67 -1.62
C ILE A 44 11.07 0.72 -2.24
N GLY A 45 12.27 1.22 -2.48
CA GLY A 45 12.46 2.52 -3.09
C GLY A 45 13.79 3.15 -2.74
N TYR A 46 13.89 4.42 -3.03
CA TYR A 46 15.04 5.27 -2.73
C TYR A 46 14.61 6.74 -2.79
N GLY A 47 15.36 7.62 -2.19
CA GLY A 47 15.11 9.07 -2.24
C GLY A 47 15.75 9.84 -1.11
N GLY A 48 15.57 11.15 -1.13
CA GLY A 48 16.21 12.07 -0.17
C GLY A 48 15.78 11.86 1.27
N ASP A 49 14.59 11.32 1.51
CA ASP A 49 14.04 11.13 2.84
C ASP A 49 14.48 9.81 3.51
N GLU A 50 15.33 8.99 2.86
CA GLU A 50 15.80 7.73 3.47
C GLU A 50 16.46 7.93 4.83
N PRO A 51 17.34 8.95 5.06
CA PRO A 51 17.90 9.21 6.38
C PRO A 51 16.83 9.52 7.43
N LEU A 52 15.82 10.31 7.07
CA LEU A 52 14.68 10.63 7.96
C LEU A 52 13.88 9.37 8.32
N ILE A 53 13.58 8.52 7.33
CA ILE A 53 12.85 7.26 7.55
C ILE A 53 13.65 6.36 8.51
N ARG A 54 14.96 6.20 8.31
CA ARG A 54 15.84 5.41 9.18
C ARG A 54 15.88 5.96 10.61
N GLN A 55 15.94 7.29 10.75
CA GLN A 55 15.86 7.96 12.05
C GLN A 55 14.52 7.63 12.75
N LYS A 56 13.41 7.75 12.04
CA LYS A 56 12.08 7.45 12.57
C LYS A 56 11.90 5.97 12.94
N ILE A 57 12.48 5.05 12.18
CA ILE A 57 12.52 3.62 12.53
C ILE A 57 13.24 3.41 13.88
N ALA A 58 14.39 4.06 14.07
CA ALA A 58 15.15 3.96 15.31
C ALA A 58 14.42 4.59 16.51
N GLU A 59 13.85 5.79 16.33
CA GLU A 59 13.08 6.50 17.36
C GLU A 59 11.86 5.70 17.82
N ALA A 60 11.16 5.02 16.89
CA ALA A 60 10.02 4.18 17.19
C ALA A 60 10.37 2.77 17.71
N GLY A 61 11.66 2.41 17.72
CA GLY A 61 12.10 1.06 18.10
C GLY A 61 11.63 -0.03 17.11
N MET A 62 11.41 0.31 15.83
CA MET A 62 10.82 -0.58 14.84
C MET A 62 11.86 -1.21 13.89
N GLY A 63 13.13 -1.29 14.27
CA GLY A 63 14.20 -1.80 13.42
C GLY A 63 14.00 -3.21 12.89
N ASP A 64 13.34 -4.08 13.67
CA ASP A 64 13.03 -5.46 13.28
C ASP A 64 11.69 -5.59 12.55
N ARG A 65 10.90 -4.52 12.45
CA ARG A 65 9.53 -4.50 11.91
C ARG A 65 9.38 -3.67 10.65
N VAL A 66 10.09 -2.56 10.51
CA VAL A 66 10.09 -1.71 9.31
C VAL A 66 11.43 -1.85 8.60
N ILE A 67 11.42 -2.48 7.44
CA ILE A 67 12.61 -2.92 6.74
C ILE A 67 12.73 -2.22 5.39
N ILE A 68 13.79 -1.42 5.22
CA ILE A 68 14.11 -0.77 3.95
C ILE A 68 14.88 -1.76 3.07
N LEU A 69 14.28 -2.19 1.98
CA LEU A 69 14.90 -3.10 1.01
C LEU A 69 15.71 -2.38 -0.07
N GLY A 70 15.64 -1.04 -0.11
CA GLY A 70 16.28 -0.24 -1.14
C GLY A 70 15.61 -0.36 -2.52
N LYS A 71 16.26 0.14 -3.56
CA LYS A 71 15.76 0.05 -4.94
C LYS A 71 15.79 -1.39 -5.44
N LYS A 72 14.71 -1.84 -6.07
CA LYS A 72 14.62 -3.13 -6.76
C LYS A 72 14.28 -2.92 -8.23
N ASN A 73 15.01 -3.59 -9.12
CA ASN A 73 14.75 -3.55 -10.57
C ASN A 73 13.45 -4.29 -10.92
N ASN A 74 13.13 -5.34 -10.16
CA ASN A 74 11.88 -6.09 -10.30
C ASN A 74 11.20 -6.20 -8.94
N PRO A 75 10.17 -5.38 -8.64
CA PRO A 75 9.45 -5.42 -7.38
C PRO A 75 8.34 -6.48 -7.33
N TYR A 76 7.95 -7.07 -8.45
CA TYR A 76 6.80 -7.98 -8.52
C TYR A 76 6.90 -9.24 -7.66
N PRO A 77 8.06 -9.88 -7.47
CA PRO A 77 8.18 -10.99 -6.52
C PRO A 77 7.81 -10.59 -5.09
N TYR A 78 8.19 -9.36 -4.67
CA TYR A 78 7.85 -8.82 -3.35
C TYR A 78 6.36 -8.49 -3.25
N MET A 79 5.75 -7.90 -4.30
CA MET A 79 4.30 -7.68 -4.36
C MET A 79 3.52 -8.99 -4.27
N ARG A 80 3.98 -10.04 -4.91
CA ARG A 80 3.34 -11.36 -4.82
C ARG A 80 3.45 -11.98 -3.44
N ALA A 81 4.58 -11.75 -2.77
CA ALA A 81 4.87 -12.31 -1.46
C ALA A 81 4.14 -11.59 -0.31
N CYS A 82 3.82 -10.30 -0.44
CA CYS A 82 3.17 -9.56 0.64
C CYS A 82 1.70 -10.00 0.83
N ASP A 83 1.20 -9.86 2.05
CA ASP A 83 -0.21 -10.10 2.39
C ASP A 83 -1.06 -8.88 2.07
N LEU A 84 -0.54 -7.68 2.29
CA LEU A 84 -1.22 -6.42 2.07
C LEU A 84 -0.28 -5.39 1.44
N TYR A 85 -0.73 -4.76 0.37
CA TYR A 85 -0.05 -3.61 -0.22
C TYR A 85 -0.61 -2.32 0.39
N VAL A 86 0.25 -1.45 0.90
CA VAL A 86 -0.15 -0.19 1.54
C VAL A 86 0.52 0.99 0.85
N GLN A 87 -0.25 1.99 0.43
CA GLN A 87 0.25 3.25 -0.09
C GLN A 87 -0.19 4.40 0.83
N PRO A 88 0.63 4.74 1.85
CA PRO A 88 0.25 5.71 2.89
C PRO A 88 0.48 7.16 2.48
N SER A 89 0.43 7.48 1.22
CA SER A 89 0.82 8.78 0.64
C SER A 89 0.02 9.94 1.19
N ARG A 90 0.66 11.11 1.32
CA ARG A 90 -0.01 12.38 1.59
C ARG A 90 -0.74 12.88 0.36
N TYR A 91 -0.13 12.71 -0.81
CA TYR A 91 -0.72 13.05 -2.11
C TYR A 91 -0.15 12.19 -3.23
N GLU A 92 -0.99 11.91 -4.21
CA GLU A 92 -0.70 11.15 -5.42
C GLU A 92 -1.46 11.74 -6.60
N GLY A 93 -0.88 11.63 -7.81
CA GLY A 93 -1.65 11.73 -9.05
C GLY A 93 -2.38 10.41 -9.32
N LYS A 94 -1.69 9.47 -9.98
CA LYS A 94 -2.08 8.05 -10.07
C LYS A 94 -0.90 7.20 -9.58
N ALA A 95 -1.11 6.43 -8.52
CA ALA A 95 -0.11 5.52 -8.00
C ALA A 95 -0.08 4.25 -8.85
N VAL A 96 0.86 4.16 -9.79
CA VAL A 96 1.03 3.01 -10.68
C VAL A 96 1.21 1.72 -9.88
N THR A 97 1.99 1.76 -8.80
CA THR A 97 2.27 0.61 -7.93
C THR A 97 1.02 0.06 -7.23
N VAL A 98 0.03 0.92 -6.93
CA VAL A 98 -1.29 0.49 -6.42
C VAL A 98 -2.01 -0.33 -7.50
N ARG A 99 -2.03 0.16 -8.74
CA ARG A 99 -2.63 -0.56 -9.86
C ARG A 99 -1.93 -1.89 -10.13
N GLU A 100 -0.62 -1.92 -10.06
CA GLU A 100 0.18 -3.15 -10.21
C GLU A 100 -0.15 -4.18 -9.11
N ALA A 101 -0.30 -3.75 -7.86
CA ALA A 101 -0.72 -4.61 -6.76
C ALA A 101 -2.13 -5.18 -6.98
N GLN A 102 -3.09 -4.36 -7.42
CA GLN A 102 -4.45 -4.79 -7.77
C GLN A 102 -4.44 -5.82 -8.90
N LEU A 103 -3.66 -5.59 -9.97
CA LEU A 103 -3.49 -6.55 -11.09
C LEU A 103 -2.91 -7.88 -10.64
N LEU A 104 -2.09 -7.90 -9.61
CA LEU A 104 -1.57 -9.12 -8.98
C LEU A 104 -2.56 -9.75 -7.98
N GLY A 105 -3.77 -9.19 -7.85
CA GLY A 105 -4.80 -9.69 -6.95
C GLY A 105 -4.46 -9.46 -5.48
N LYS A 106 -3.66 -8.45 -5.16
CA LYS A 106 -3.33 -8.13 -3.77
C LYS A 106 -4.40 -7.23 -3.15
N PRO A 107 -4.79 -7.47 -1.90
CA PRO A 107 -5.53 -6.48 -1.13
C PRO A 107 -4.70 -5.20 -1.02
N VAL A 108 -5.34 -4.05 -1.13
CA VAL A 108 -4.69 -2.74 -1.15
C VAL A 108 -5.33 -1.81 -0.12
N VAL A 109 -4.50 -1.10 0.62
CA VAL A 109 -4.90 0.06 1.43
C VAL A 109 -4.20 1.30 0.89
N ILE A 110 -4.97 2.35 0.68
CA ILE A 110 -4.44 3.69 0.38
C ILE A 110 -5.00 4.70 1.37
N THR A 111 -4.29 5.80 1.56
CA THR A 111 -4.80 6.94 2.32
C THR A 111 -5.75 7.79 1.48
N ASN A 112 -6.56 8.62 2.15
CA ASN A 112 -7.60 9.46 1.56
C ASN A 112 -7.03 10.74 0.90
N TYR A 113 -5.94 10.62 0.10
CA TYR A 113 -5.47 11.74 -0.72
C TYR A 113 -6.53 12.12 -1.79
N ALA A 114 -6.45 13.34 -2.33
CA ALA A 114 -7.50 13.94 -3.16
C ALA A 114 -7.97 13.08 -4.35
N THR A 115 -7.08 12.27 -4.95
CA THR A 115 -7.36 11.39 -6.08
C THR A 115 -7.69 9.95 -5.69
N ALA A 116 -7.79 9.62 -4.40
CA ALA A 116 -7.94 8.25 -3.91
C ALA A 116 -9.15 7.53 -4.53
N GLY A 117 -10.30 8.19 -4.61
CA GLY A 117 -11.52 7.64 -5.20
C GLY A 117 -11.44 7.37 -6.71
N SER A 118 -10.46 7.95 -7.42
CA SER A 118 -10.17 7.60 -8.82
C SER A 118 -9.17 6.45 -8.97
N GLN A 119 -8.50 6.09 -7.87
CA GLN A 119 -7.50 5.05 -7.82
C GLN A 119 -8.12 3.67 -7.57
N LEU A 120 -9.08 3.60 -6.65
CA LEU A 120 -9.79 2.38 -6.28
C LEU A 120 -11.22 2.71 -5.83
N GLU A 121 -12.07 1.70 -5.79
CA GLU A 121 -13.41 1.76 -5.23
C GLU A 121 -13.38 1.21 -3.80
N ASP A 122 -13.63 2.12 -2.83
CA ASP A 122 -13.51 1.79 -1.41
C ASP A 122 -14.40 0.61 -0.99
N GLY A 123 -13.79 -0.37 -0.34
CA GLY A 123 -14.46 -1.58 0.11
C GLY A 123 -14.70 -2.63 -0.97
N ILE A 124 -14.38 -2.35 -2.24
CA ILE A 124 -14.56 -3.28 -3.37
C ILE A 124 -13.22 -3.85 -3.83
N ASP A 125 -12.28 -3.00 -4.30
CA ASP A 125 -10.98 -3.42 -4.79
C ASP A 125 -9.80 -2.82 -4.00
N GLY A 126 -10.09 -2.32 -2.81
CA GLY A 126 -9.16 -1.78 -1.83
C GLY A 126 -9.90 -1.07 -0.72
N VAL A 127 -9.16 -0.50 0.21
CA VAL A 127 -9.69 0.28 1.34
C VAL A 127 -9.02 1.64 1.38
N ILE A 128 -9.81 2.69 1.58
CA ILE A 128 -9.33 4.07 1.79
C ILE A 128 -9.37 4.37 3.29
N VAL A 129 -8.23 4.76 3.85
CA VAL A 129 -8.08 5.07 5.27
C VAL A 129 -7.65 6.53 5.47
N PRO A 130 -7.85 7.12 6.66
CA PRO A 130 -7.33 8.45 6.96
C PRO A 130 -5.81 8.54 6.77
N VAL A 131 -5.32 9.73 6.42
CA VAL A 131 -3.87 9.97 6.23
C VAL A 131 -3.11 10.12 7.56
N ASP A 132 -3.81 10.48 8.63
CA ASP A 132 -3.20 10.56 9.95
C ASP A 132 -2.82 9.16 10.47
N ASN A 133 -1.76 9.11 11.30
CA ASN A 133 -1.18 7.84 11.73
C ASN A 133 -2.14 6.96 12.54
N VAL A 134 -3.01 7.57 13.35
CA VAL A 134 -3.99 6.86 14.19
C VAL A 134 -5.06 6.22 13.29
N GLY A 135 -5.67 7.03 12.41
CA GLY A 135 -6.70 6.56 11.50
C GLY A 135 -6.18 5.53 10.49
N CYS A 136 -4.97 5.75 9.97
CA CYS A 136 -4.32 4.81 9.07
C CYS A 136 -4.06 3.46 9.76
N ALA A 137 -3.47 3.46 10.95
CA ALA A 137 -3.24 2.24 11.73
C ALA A 137 -4.55 1.52 12.06
N ALA A 138 -5.58 2.23 12.51
CA ALA A 138 -6.89 1.65 12.82
C ALA A 138 -7.54 0.99 11.61
N GLY A 139 -7.49 1.64 10.43
CA GLY A 139 -8.03 1.08 9.19
C GLY A 139 -7.28 -0.18 8.72
N ILE A 140 -5.95 -0.17 8.79
CA ILE A 140 -5.14 -1.36 8.50
C ILE A 140 -5.44 -2.48 9.49
N ALA A 141 -5.49 -2.19 10.79
CA ALA A 141 -5.77 -3.18 11.84
C ALA A 141 -7.15 -3.82 11.65
N ALA A 142 -8.18 -3.03 11.35
CA ALA A 142 -9.52 -3.53 11.08
C ALA A 142 -9.53 -4.52 9.90
N LEU A 143 -8.79 -4.20 8.83
CA LEU A 143 -8.69 -5.08 7.66
C LEU A 143 -7.92 -6.36 7.97
N LEU A 144 -6.77 -6.28 8.67
CA LEU A 144 -5.96 -7.45 9.01
C LEU A 144 -6.69 -8.43 9.95
N ARG A 145 -7.62 -7.93 10.78
CA ARG A 145 -8.48 -8.75 11.66
C ARG A 145 -9.66 -9.40 10.93
N ASP A 146 -9.89 -9.06 9.66
CA ASP A 146 -10.96 -9.61 8.83
C ASP A 146 -10.40 -10.39 7.62
N PRO A 147 -10.00 -11.66 7.80
CA PRO A 147 -9.45 -12.48 6.73
C PRO A 147 -10.47 -12.78 5.63
N VAL A 148 -11.76 -12.70 5.93
CA VAL A 148 -12.83 -12.88 4.92
C VAL A 148 -12.82 -11.68 3.97
N ARG A 149 -12.78 -10.47 4.53
CA ARG A 149 -12.71 -9.24 3.75
C ARG A 149 -11.40 -9.14 2.94
N MET A 150 -10.27 -9.51 3.53
CA MET A 150 -8.98 -9.57 2.82
C MET A 150 -9.07 -10.45 1.56
N ARG A 151 -9.64 -11.66 1.68
CA ARG A 151 -9.86 -12.56 0.54
C ARG A 151 -10.82 -11.96 -0.48
N GLN A 152 -11.92 -11.36 -0.04
CA GLN A 152 -12.91 -10.75 -0.93
C GLN A 152 -12.30 -9.61 -1.77
N LEU A 153 -11.50 -8.74 -1.17
CA LEU A 153 -10.77 -7.69 -1.89
C LEU A 153 -9.82 -8.28 -2.93
N SER A 154 -9.05 -9.31 -2.55
CA SER A 154 -8.15 -10.02 -3.47
C SER A 154 -8.90 -10.62 -4.67
N GLU A 155 -10.03 -11.28 -4.42
CA GLU A 155 -10.86 -11.88 -5.49
C GLU A 155 -11.49 -10.81 -6.39
N ASN A 156 -11.95 -9.72 -5.83
CA ASN A 156 -12.49 -8.60 -6.59
C ASN A 156 -11.42 -7.98 -7.50
N CYS A 157 -10.20 -7.78 -6.98
CA CYS A 157 -9.07 -7.32 -7.78
C CYS A 157 -8.79 -8.25 -8.98
N LYS A 158 -8.84 -9.56 -8.79
CA LYS A 158 -8.60 -10.54 -9.86
C LYS A 158 -9.69 -10.55 -10.93
N LYS A 159 -10.92 -10.19 -10.58
CA LYS A 159 -12.08 -10.18 -11.49
C LYS A 159 -12.26 -8.86 -12.22
N ARG A 160 -11.74 -7.76 -11.67
CA ARG A 160 -11.91 -6.43 -12.23
C ARG A 160 -11.01 -6.21 -13.44
N ASP A 161 -11.58 -5.67 -14.51
CA ASP A 161 -10.79 -5.18 -15.64
C ASP A 161 -10.18 -3.81 -15.28
N TYR A 162 -8.86 -3.76 -15.22
CA TYR A 162 -8.10 -2.53 -14.97
C TYR A 162 -7.52 -1.94 -16.27
N THR A 163 -7.97 -2.42 -17.44
CA THR A 163 -7.58 -1.84 -18.72
C THR A 163 -8.32 -0.53 -18.95
N ASN A 164 -7.69 0.37 -19.73
CA ASN A 164 -8.31 1.63 -20.13
C ASN A 164 -9.24 1.46 -21.36
N ARG A 165 -9.75 0.25 -21.64
CA ARG A 165 -10.55 0.00 -22.85
C ARG A 165 -11.77 0.89 -22.93
N ASP A 166 -12.55 0.99 -21.85
CA ASP A 166 -13.75 1.83 -21.81
C ASP A 166 -13.44 3.32 -22.01
N GLU A 167 -12.28 3.79 -21.51
CA GLU A 167 -11.84 5.17 -21.72
C GLU A 167 -11.40 5.40 -23.16
N ILE A 168 -10.74 4.42 -23.78
CA ILE A 168 -10.34 4.47 -25.17
C ILE A 168 -11.56 4.45 -26.09
N GLU A 169 -12.55 3.60 -25.80
CA GLU A 169 -13.82 3.57 -26.55
C GLU A 169 -14.58 4.90 -26.49
N LYS A 170 -14.62 5.54 -25.32
CA LYS A 170 -15.21 6.89 -25.18
C LYS A 170 -14.47 7.93 -26.00
N ILE A 171 -13.13 7.86 -26.06
CA ILE A 171 -12.33 8.78 -26.90
C ILE A 171 -12.64 8.55 -28.38
N TYR A 172 -12.71 7.30 -28.84
CA TYR A 172 -13.06 7.01 -30.23
C TYR A 172 -14.46 7.51 -30.58
N ALA A 173 -15.45 7.32 -29.70
CA ALA A 173 -16.80 7.82 -29.92
C ALA A 173 -16.87 9.36 -30.06
N LEU A 174 -16.00 10.09 -29.33
CA LEU A 174 -15.89 11.55 -29.44
C LEU A 174 -15.13 12.02 -30.70
N MET A 175 -14.44 11.13 -31.39
CA MET A 175 -13.71 11.46 -32.64
C MET A 175 -14.54 11.17 -33.89
N GLU A 176 -15.66 10.45 -33.75
CA GLU A 176 -16.57 10.11 -34.87
C GLU A 176 -17.72 11.14 -35.05
N ASP A 177 -17.86 12.14 -34.14
CA ASP A 177 -18.76 13.29 -34.22
C ASP A 177 -18.04 14.51 -34.82
#